data_1901c042a46533b5b4cb2fe57801ca8c
#
_entry.id   1901c042a46533b5b4cb2fe57801ca8c
#
_cell.length_a   1.000
_cell.length_b   1.000
_cell.length_c   1.000
_cell.angle_alpha   90.00
_cell.angle_beta   90.00
_cell.angle_gamma   90.00
#
_symmetry.space_group_name_H-M   'P 1'
#
loop_
_entity.id
_entity.type
_entity.pdbx_description
1 polymer ?
#
loop_
_entity_poly.entity_id
_entity_poly.type
_entity_poly.pdbx_seq_one_letter_code
_entity_poly.pdbx_strand_id
1 'polypeptide(L)'
;MMKAIRSFSILLSLWFAAFACAQTSADPVDVYIHSEMQREHIPGLSLLVAREGRIVRAQGYGLANVELQVPVKPETIFQSGSVGKQFTATAVMMLVEEGKVKLDDSIKHYIKGAPAAWDQVTIRELLSHTAGFGDYPKNFNFRKDYTESDLLKIVEDIPLAYPPGTRWSYANLGYLTLGILIHQVTGKFYGDFLKERIFQPLGMSTTRIISEADIIPNRATGYRLVQGQLKNQEWVSPTLNTTADGALYFSVLDLAKWDAALYTEQVLKRASLDQMWSVTKLSNGEPNSGHYGFGWEIETRDGYRVIGHGGSWQGFRTHISRYVDDKLTVVVFANLESAETGRLTDHVAKMYLDAH
;
A
#
# COMPACT_ATOMS: atom_id res chain seq x y z
N MET A 1 -42.57 67.98 60.91
CA MET A 1 -41.46 67.04 60.86
C MET A 1 -41.61 66.23 59.54
N MET A 2 -40.92 66.65 58.45
CA MET A 2 -40.85 65.99 57.18
C MET A 2 -39.60 65.17 57.04
N LYS A 3 -39.69 63.87 56.88
CA LYS A 3 -38.56 62.98 56.60
C LYS A 3 -38.37 62.87 55.05
N ALA A 4 -37.21 63.34 54.60
CA ALA A 4 -36.78 63.22 53.21
C ALA A 4 -36.33 61.78 52.91
N ILE A 5 -36.95 61.16 51.89
CA ILE A 5 -36.53 59.87 51.35
C ILE A 5 -35.54 60.15 50.22
N ARG A 6 -34.27 59.69 50.37
CA ARG A 6 -33.25 59.71 49.32
C ARG A 6 -33.40 58.43 48.51
N SER A 7 -33.75 58.58 47.23
CA SER A 7 -33.69 57.48 46.25
C SER A 7 -32.26 57.24 45.79
N PHE A 8 -31.78 56.04 45.91
CA PHE A 8 -30.46 55.61 45.44
C PHE A 8 -30.70 54.86 44.12
N SER A 9 -30.33 55.47 42.98
CA SER A 9 -30.36 54.85 41.68
C SER A 9 -29.04 54.08 41.45
N ILE A 10 -29.18 52.75 41.37
CA ILE A 10 -28.07 51.84 41.03
C ILE A 10 -28.07 51.71 39.50
N LEU A 11 -27.04 52.27 38.84
CA LEU A 11 -26.75 52.01 37.42
C LEU A 11 -26.06 50.66 37.31
N LEU A 12 -26.82 49.69 36.74
CA LEU A 12 -26.27 48.39 36.38
C LEU A 12 -25.70 48.46 34.99
N SER A 13 -24.33 48.58 34.88
CA SER A 13 -23.62 48.52 33.60
C SER A 13 -23.45 47.07 33.16
N LEU A 14 -24.27 46.64 32.20
CA LEU A 14 -24.14 45.35 31.48
C LEU A 14 -22.92 45.40 30.55
N TRP A 15 -21.84 44.72 30.94
CA TRP A 15 -20.75 44.40 30.04
C TRP A 15 -21.15 43.22 29.16
N PHE A 16 -21.47 43.48 27.88
CA PHE A 16 -21.56 42.45 26.85
C PHE A 16 -20.12 42.06 26.45
N ALA A 17 -19.62 40.96 27.00
CA ALA A 17 -18.44 40.30 26.46
C ALA A 17 -18.83 39.64 25.13
N ALA A 18 -18.47 40.25 24.01
CA ALA A 18 -18.56 39.64 22.69
C ALA A 18 -17.52 38.51 22.63
N PHE A 19 -17.95 37.28 22.81
CA PHE A 19 -17.17 36.10 22.43
C PHE A 19 -17.07 36.12 20.91
N ALA A 20 -15.97 36.62 20.37
CA ALA A 20 -15.59 36.37 19.00
C ALA A 20 -15.27 34.88 18.86
N CYS A 21 -16.26 34.10 18.39
CA CYS A 21 -16.04 32.74 17.94
C CYS A 21 -15.14 32.85 16.72
N ALA A 22 -13.84 32.66 16.89
CA ALA A 22 -12.93 32.50 15.78
C ALA A 22 -13.41 31.27 15.01
N GLN A 23 -14.08 31.48 13.87
CA GLN A 23 -14.33 30.43 12.91
C GLN A 23 -12.95 29.94 12.43
N THR A 24 -12.47 28.84 13.01
CA THR A 24 -11.36 28.09 12.43
C THR A 24 -11.83 27.63 11.06
N SER A 25 -11.25 28.19 10.00
CA SER A 25 -11.50 27.69 8.65
C SER A 25 -11.21 26.20 8.65
N ALA A 26 -12.14 25.41 8.10
CA ALA A 26 -11.94 23.96 8.00
C ALA A 26 -10.63 23.70 7.22
N ASP A 27 -9.84 22.75 7.72
CA ASP A 27 -8.55 22.37 7.08
C ASP A 27 -8.81 21.96 5.61
N PRO A 28 -8.11 22.55 4.64
CA PRO A 28 -8.33 22.29 3.21
C PRO A 28 -8.23 20.81 2.84
N VAL A 29 -7.33 20.06 3.49
CA VAL A 29 -7.18 18.60 3.26
C VAL A 29 -8.42 17.86 3.73
N ASP A 30 -8.96 18.21 4.92
CA ASP A 30 -10.20 17.59 5.42
C ASP A 30 -11.38 17.88 4.51
N VAL A 31 -11.52 19.13 4.07
CA VAL A 31 -12.58 19.54 3.12
C VAL A 31 -12.49 18.72 1.83
N TYR A 32 -11.30 18.61 1.27
CA TYR A 32 -11.07 17.83 0.05
C TYR A 32 -11.40 16.36 0.25
N ILE A 33 -10.85 15.71 1.28
CA ILE A 33 -11.08 14.28 1.55
C ILE A 33 -12.56 14.01 1.76
N HIS A 34 -13.26 14.81 2.55
CA HIS A 34 -14.71 14.63 2.75
C HIS A 34 -15.51 14.78 1.44
N SER A 35 -15.17 15.76 0.60
CA SER A 35 -15.85 15.95 -0.69
C SER A 35 -15.67 14.75 -1.62
N GLU A 36 -14.44 14.21 -1.68
CA GLU A 36 -14.13 13.06 -2.51
C GLU A 36 -14.75 11.77 -2.00
N MET A 37 -14.75 11.55 -0.68
CA MET A 37 -15.45 10.42 -0.09
C MET A 37 -16.94 10.42 -0.42
N GLN A 38 -17.59 11.60 -0.40
CA GLN A 38 -18.99 11.74 -0.80
C GLN A 38 -19.17 11.46 -2.30
N ARG A 39 -18.30 12.02 -3.15
CA ARG A 39 -18.36 11.84 -4.61
C ARG A 39 -18.20 10.38 -5.04
N GLU A 40 -17.29 9.67 -4.42
CA GLU A 40 -16.96 8.29 -4.76
C GLU A 40 -17.73 7.25 -3.91
N HIS A 41 -18.54 7.70 -2.95
CA HIS A 41 -19.23 6.83 -1.98
C HIS A 41 -18.27 5.97 -1.14
N ILE A 42 -17.09 6.51 -0.77
CA ILE A 42 -16.10 5.81 0.04
C ILE A 42 -16.58 5.76 1.48
N PRO A 43 -16.81 4.55 2.06
CA PRO A 43 -17.30 4.44 3.44
C PRO A 43 -16.26 4.88 4.46
N GLY A 44 -15.00 4.50 4.27
CA GLY A 44 -13.91 4.78 5.19
C GLY A 44 -12.58 4.94 4.48
N LEU A 45 -11.75 5.86 5.01
CA LEU A 45 -10.45 6.20 4.46
C LEU A 45 -9.46 6.48 5.58
N SER A 46 -8.21 6.06 5.43
CA SER A 46 -7.09 6.46 6.28
C SER A 46 -6.04 7.19 5.45
N LEU A 47 -5.60 8.35 5.94
CA LEU A 47 -4.60 9.22 5.32
C LEU A 47 -3.36 9.32 6.20
N LEU A 48 -2.18 9.20 5.59
CA LEU A 48 -0.89 9.59 6.15
C LEU A 48 -0.23 10.63 5.26
N VAL A 49 0.32 11.66 5.88
CA VAL A 49 1.33 12.53 5.28
C VAL A 49 2.55 12.47 6.18
N ALA A 50 3.70 12.11 5.61
CA ALA A 50 4.98 12.12 6.30
C ALA A 50 5.97 13.01 5.55
N ARG A 51 6.82 13.72 6.27
CA ARG A 51 7.89 14.53 5.72
C ARG A 51 9.19 14.21 6.45
N GLU A 52 10.26 13.95 5.72
CA GLU A 52 11.56 13.55 6.29
C GLU A 52 11.48 12.35 7.23
N GLY A 53 10.61 11.37 6.91
CA GLY A 53 10.37 10.18 7.75
C GLY A 53 9.59 10.46 9.04
N ARG A 54 9.00 11.65 9.21
CA ARG A 54 8.19 12.02 10.37
C ARG A 54 6.74 12.24 9.98
N ILE A 55 5.83 11.76 10.81
CA ILE A 55 4.39 11.94 10.59
C ILE A 55 4.06 13.44 10.74
N VAL A 56 3.51 14.03 9.68
CA VAL A 56 2.93 15.38 9.67
C VAL A 56 1.43 15.29 9.93
N ARG A 57 0.79 14.28 9.33
CA ARG A 57 -0.64 14.00 9.50
C ARG A 57 -0.88 12.50 9.47
N ALA A 58 -1.68 12.00 10.40
CA ALA A 58 -2.26 10.66 10.34
C ALA A 58 -3.72 10.76 10.79
N GLN A 59 -4.66 10.51 9.88
CA GLN A 59 -6.09 10.76 10.10
C GLN A 59 -6.95 9.67 9.50
N GLY A 60 -7.97 9.22 10.25
CA GLY A 60 -9.05 8.39 9.77
C GLY A 60 -10.30 9.21 9.45
N TYR A 61 -11.03 8.82 8.41
CA TYR A 61 -12.26 9.46 7.95
C TYR A 61 -13.33 8.38 7.72
N GLY A 62 -14.57 8.67 8.05
CA GLY A 62 -15.71 7.77 7.85
C GLY A 62 -15.65 6.49 8.68
N LEU A 63 -16.11 5.37 8.12
CA LEU A 63 -16.40 4.13 8.84
C LEU A 63 -15.52 2.96 8.36
N ALA A 64 -14.84 2.34 9.29
CA ALA A 64 -14.10 1.07 9.09
C ALA A 64 -15.07 -0.12 8.94
N ASN A 65 -16.23 -0.03 9.59
CA ASN A 65 -17.33 -0.98 9.45
C ASN A 65 -18.65 -0.19 9.43
N VAL A 66 -19.39 -0.27 8.31
CA VAL A 66 -20.63 0.46 8.10
C VAL A 66 -21.76 -0.14 8.92
N GLU A 67 -21.83 -1.46 9.05
CA GLU A 67 -22.91 -2.16 9.76
C GLU A 67 -22.87 -1.88 11.26
N LEU A 68 -21.66 -1.82 11.83
CA LEU A 68 -21.43 -1.60 13.27
C LEU A 68 -21.12 -0.13 13.60
N GLN A 69 -21.13 0.77 12.61
CA GLN A 69 -20.83 2.20 12.77
C GLN A 69 -19.46 2.46 13.43
N VAL A 70 -18.44 1.62 13.14
CA VAL A 70 -17.10 1.74 13.70
C VAL A 70 -16.32 2.78 12.90
N PRO A 71 -15.79 3.86 13.51
CA PRO A 71 -15.03 4.87 12.79
C PRO A 71 -13.66 4.36 12.37
N VAL A 72 -13.14 4.89 11.25
CA VAL A 72 -11.73 4.73 10.87
C VAL A 72 -10.85 5.56 11.79
N LYS A 73 -9.72 4.97 12.20
CA LYS A 73 -8.66 5.62 12.98
C LYS A 73 -7.32 5.42 12.25
N PRO A 74 -6.24 6.15 12.60
CA PRO A 74 -4.91 5.89 12.03
C PRO A 74 -4.40 4.45 12.25
N GLU A 75 -4.83 3.79 13.33
CA GLU A 75 -4.51 2.41 13.68
C GLU A 75 -5.37 1.38 12.91
N THR A 76 -6.38 1.83 12.17
CA THR A 76 -7.24 0.92 11.41
C THR A 76 -6.43 0.18 10.36
N ILE A 77 -6.65 -1.13 10.29
CA ILE A 77 -5.91 -2.05 9.44
C ILE A 77 -6.69 -2.29 8.16
N PHE A 78 -6.01 -2.09 7.02
CA PHE A 78 -6.54 -2.30 5.68
C PHE A 78 -5.76 -3.41 4.96
N GLN A 79 -6.36 -4.02 3.93
CA GLN A 79 -5.66 -4.94 3.04
C GLN A 79 -4.80 -4.14 2.05
N SER A 80 -3.57 -4.61 1.85
CA SER A 80 -2.56 -3.87 1.08
C SER A 80 -2.80 -3.85 -0.43
N GLY A 81 -3.36 -4.93 -0.96
CA GLY A 81 -3.24 -5.18 -2.39
C GLY A 81 -1.77 -5.08 -2.83
N SER A 82 -1.54 -4.67 -4.05
CA SER A 82 -0.20 -4.65 -4.65
C SER A 82 0.81 -3.70 -4.00
N VAL A 83 0.41 -2.81 -3.07
CA VAL A 83 1.37 -2.09 -2.22
C VAL A 83 2.26 -3.07 -1.42
N GLY A 84 1.78 -4.30 -1.19
CA GLY A 84 2.57 -5.38 -0.57
C GLY A 84 3.79 -5.82 -1.38
N LYS A 85 3.82 -5.61 -2.71
CA LYS A 85 4.93 -6.05 -3.58
C LYS A 85 6.28 -5.44 -3.20
N GLN A 86 6.30 -4.22 -2.68
CA GLN A 86 7.53 -3.59 -2.20
C GLN A 86 8.21 -4.39 -1.09
N PHE A 87 7.44 -5.06 -0.22
CA PHE A 87 7.99 -5.91 0.85
C PHE A 87 8.52 -7.24 0.30
N THR A 88 7.84 -7.84 -0.65
CA THR A 88 8.32 -9.06 -1.35
C THR A 88 9.60 -8.76 -2.12
N ALA A 89 9.65 -7.66 -2.87
CA ALA A 89 10.86 -7.23 -3.57
C ALA A 89 12.01 -6.96 -2.60
N THR A 90 11.74 -6.31 -1.47
CA THR A 90 12.73 -6.06 -0.43
C THR A 90 13.28 -7.37 0.15
N ALA A 91 12.42 -8.36 0.42
CA ALA A 91 12.86 -9.67 0.90
C ALA A 91 13.79 -10.37 -0.11
N VAL A 92 13.47 -10.32 -1.39
CA VAL A 92 14.36 -10.85 -2.45
C VAL A 92 15.68 -10.10 -2.46
N MET A 93 15.67 -8.76 -2.36
CA MET A 93 16.90 -7.97 -2.32
C MET A 93 17.74 -8.21 -1.06
N MET A 94 17.14 -8.53 0.09
CA MET A 94 17.86 -9.01 1.27
C MET A 94 18.62 -10.31 0.97
N LEU A 95 17.97 -11.25 0.27
CA LEU A 95 18.62 -12.50 -0.14
C LEU A 95 19.73 -12.26 -1.18
N VAL A 96 19.59 -11.22 -2.01
CA VAL A 96 20.64 -10.80 -2.94
C VAL A 96 21.86 -10.24 -2.17
N GLU A 97 21.65 -9.36 -1.19
CA GLU A 97 22.73 -8.83 -0.34
C GLU A 97 23.44 -9.91 0.47
N GLU A 98 22.72 -10.97 0.86
CA GLU A 98 23.27 -12.15 1.54
C GLU A 98 23.98 -13.13 0.58
N GLY A 99 23.96 -12.86 -0.72
CA GLY A 99 24.58 -13.74 -1.75
C GLY A 99 23.84 -15.07 -1.95
N LYS A 100 22.61 -15.22 -1.41
CA LYS A 100 21.77 -16.41 -1.55
C LYS A 100 21.02 -16.45 -2.87
N VAL A 101 20.74 -15.29 -3.45
CA VAL A 101 20.08 -15.09 -4.73
C VAL A 101 20.90 -14.12 -5.57
N LYS A 102 20.94 -14.34 -6.89
CA LYS A 102 21.48 -13.36 -7.84
C LYS A 102 20.40 -12.91 -8.79
N LEU A 103 20.33 -11.62 -9.05
CA LEU A 103 19.28 -11.03 -9.87
C LEU A 103 19.26 -11.57 -11.30
N ASP A 104 20.42 -11.90 -11.85
CA ASP A 104 20.56 -12.34 -13.24
C ASP A 104 20.64 -13.86 -13.39
N ASP A 105 20.51 -14.60 -12.27
CA ASP A 105 20.34 -16.05 -12.33
C ASP A 105 18.93 -16.41 -12.82
N SER A 106 18.84 -17.55 -13.52
CA SER A 106 17.54 -18.16 -13.85
C SER A 106 16.79 -18.56 -12.58
N ILE A 107 15.50 -18.30 -12.56
CA ILE A 107 14.58 -18.73 -11.48
C ILE A 107 14.68 -20.24 -11.22
N LYS A 108 15.03 -21.04 -12.22
CA LYS A 108 15.21 -22.51 -12.12
C LYS A 108 16.31 -22.92 -11.16
N HIS A 109 17.28 -22.05 -10.87
CA HIS A 109 18.27 -22.34 -9.83
C HIS A 109 17.64 -22.43 -8.43
N TYR A 110 16.49 -21.80 -8.24
CA TYR A 110 15.86 -21.62 -6.93
C TYR A 110 14.52 -22.37 -6.81
N ILE A 111 13.82 -22.64 -7.93
CA ILE A 111 12.53 -23.34 -7.95
C ILE A 111 12.74 -24.78 -8.45
N LYS A 112 12.57 -25.75 -7.54
CA LYS A 112 12.70 -27.16 -7.88
C LYS A 112 11.57 -27.60 -8.83
N GLY A 113 11.92 -28.27 -9.90
CA GLY A 113 10.95 -28.78 -10.87
C GLY A 113 10.45 -27.76 -11.88
N ALA A 114 10.95 -26.50 -11.83
CA ALA A 114 10.55 -25.47 -12.78
C ALA A 114 10.72 -25.91 -14.25
N PRO A 115 9.77 -25.56 -15.15
CA PRO A 115 9.75 -26.04 -16.53
C PRO A 115 10.93 -25.49 -17.35
N ALA A 116 11.31 -26.21 -18.44
CA ALA A 116 12.38 -25.77 -19.33
C ALA A 116 12.13 -24.38 -19.94
N ALA A 117 10.85 -24.01 -20.12
CA ALA A 117 10.47 -22.68 -20.62
C ALA A 117 11.00 -21.53 -19.72
N TRP A 118 11.34 -21.80 -18.48
CA TRP A 118 11.83 -20.80 -17.54
C TRP A 118 13.38 -20.69 -17.50
N ASP A 119 14.09 -21.40 -18.39
CA ASP A 119 15.57 -21.38 -18.42
C ASP A 119 16.16 -19.97 -18.50
N GLN A 120 15.50 -19.08 -19.21
CA GLN A 120 15.95 -17.69 -19.42
C GLN A 120 15.22 -16.68 -18.54
N VAL A 121 14.27 -17.08 -17.71
CA VAL A 121 13.57 -16.18 -16.79
C VAL A 121 14.45 -15.86 -15.61
N THR A 122 14.83 -14.60 -15.47
CA THR A 122 15.67 -14.13 -14.36
C THR A 122 14.86 -13.58 -13.19
N ILE A 123 15.48 -13.52 -12.01
CA ILE A 123 14.88 -12.90 -10.82
C ILE A 123 14.59 -11.42 -11.06
N ARG A 124 15.50 -10.71 -11.76
CA ARG A 124 15.35 -9.31 -12.16
C ARG A 124 14.07 -9.10 -12.97
N GLU A 125 13.82 -9.97 -13.93
CA GLU A 125 12.64 -9.87 -14.80
C GLU A 125 11.33 -10.15 -14.07
N LEU A 126 11.32 -11.07 -13.10
CA LEU A 126 10.18 -11.29 -12.22
C LEU A 126 9.87 -10.07 -11.36
N LEU A 127 10.89 -9.48 -10.74
CA LEU A 127 10.76 -8.28 -9.91
C LEU A 127 10.25 -7.06 -10.69
N SER A 128 10.57 -6.97 -11.98
CA SER A 128 10.24 -5.82 -12.84
C SER A 128 9.07 -6.05 -13.80
N HIS A 129 8.37 -7.18 -13.71
CA HIS A 129 7.27 -7.55 -14.61
C HIS A 129 7.67 -7.65 -16.09
N THR A 130 8.90 -8.07 -16.37
CA THR A 130 9.42 -8.26 -17.74
C THR A 130 9.69 -9.73 -18.09
N ALA A 131 9.35 -10.65 -17.20
CA ALA A 131 9.61 -12.09 -17.33
C ALA A 131 8.75 -12.82 -18.37
N GLY A 132 7.72 -12.18 -18.92
CA GLY A 132 6.75 -12.82 -19.80
C GLY A 132 5.70 -13.65 -19.08
N PHE A 133 5.66 -13.61 -17.75
CA PHE A 133 4.60 -14.25 -16.97
C PHE A 133 3.26 -13.56 -17.24
N GLY A 134 2.19 -14.38 -17.26
CA GLY A 134 0.82 -13.90 -17.31
C GLY A 134 0.26 -13.53 -15.94
N ASP A 135 -1.03 -13.24 -15.92
CA ASP A 135 -1.81 -13.10 -14.70
C ASP A 135 -2.72 -14.32 -14.52
N TYR A 136 -3.52 -14.35 -13.46
CA TYR A 136 -4.46 -15.44 -13.18
C TYR A 136 -5.34 -15.72 -14.42
N PRO A 137 -5.55 -17.00 -14.79
CA PRO A 137 -6.42 -17.35 -15.90
C PRO A 137 -7.84 -16.82 -15.69
N LYS A 138 -8.53 -16.46 -16.76
CA LYS A 138 -9.91 -15.93 -16.70
C LYS A 138 -10.90 -16.84 -15.97
N ASN A 139 -10.66 -18.15 -15.99
CA ASN A 139 -11.46 -19.16 -15.30
C ASN A 139 -10.88 -19.59 -13.94
N PHE A 140 -9.92 -18.84 -13.42
CA PHE A 140 -9.33 -19.13 -12.11
C PHE A 140 -10.40 -19.00 -11.01
N ASN A 141 -10.50 -20.03 -10.17
CA ASN A 141 -11.51 -20.06 -9.11
C ASN A 141 -10.99 -19.47 -7.82
N PHE A 142 -11.21 -18.18 -7.59
CA PHE A 142 -10.82 -17.49 -6.36
C PHE A 142 -11.50 -18.00 -5.09
N ARG A 143 -12.49 -18.89 -5.19
CA ARG A 143 -13.20 -19.47 -4.03
C ARG A 143 -12.71 -20.85 -3.65
N LYS A 144 -11.75 -21.42 -4.41
CA LYS A 144 -11.14 -22.71 -4.13
C LYS A 144 -9.87 -22.52 -3.31
N ASP A 145 -9.62 -23.43 -2.36
CA ASP A 145 -8.35 -23.52 -1.66
C ASP A 145 -7.25 -24.09 -2.56
N TYR A 146 -6.06 -23.53 -2.46
CA TYR A 146 -4.86 -23.96 -3.17
C TYR A 146 -3.70 -24.08 -2.20
N THR A 147 -2.91 -25.11 -2.32
CA THR A 147 -1.59 -25.18 -1.71
C THR A 147 -0.60 -24.32 -2.51
N GLU A 148 0.55 -24.02 -1.91
CA GLU A 148 1.65 -23.36 -2.64
C GLU A 148 2.08 -24.18 -3.86
N SER A 149 2.09 -25.52 -3.74
CA SER A 149 2.39 -26.42 -4.86
C SER A 149 1.33 -26.37 -5.96
N ASP A 150 0.04 -26.27 -5.61
CA ASP A 150 -1.03 -26.11 -6.60
C ASP A 150 -0.89 -24.79 -7.37
N LEU A 151 -0.60 -23.70 -6.65
CA LEU A 151 -0.38 -22.39 -7.26
C LEU A 151 0.85 -22.38 -8.17
N LEU A 152 1.97 -22.97 -7.71
CA LEU A 152 3.16 -23.11 -8.55
C LEU A 152 2.85 -23.90 -9.83
N LYS A 153 2.13 -25.01 -9.71
CA LYS A 153 1.73 -25.82 -10.88
C LYS A 153 0.87 -25.03 -11.87
N ILE A 154 -0.04 -24.17 -11.39
CA ILE A 154 -0.84 -23.29 -12.25
C ILE A 154 0.06 -22.35 -13.03
N VAL A 155 1.06 -21.74 -12.36
CA VAL A 155 2.02 -20.83 -13.01
C VAL A 155 2.85 -21.57 -14.05
N GLU A 156 3.31 -22.79 -13.75
CA GLU A 156 4.11 -23.62 -14.66
C GLU A 156 3.35 -24.02 -15.92
N ASP A 157 2.04 -24.23 -15.81
CA ASP A 157 1.16 -24.65 -16.92
C ASP A 157 0.79 -23.47 -17.85
N ILE A 158 1.07 -22.23 -17.45
CA ILE A 158 0.81 -21.03 -18.26
C ILE A 158 2.03 -20.74 -19.13
N PRO A 159 1.90 -20.76 -20.48
CA PRO A 159 3.01 -20.39 -21.34
C PRO A 159 3.44 -18.94 -21.12
N LEU A 160 4.73 -18.66 -21.30
CA LEU A 160 5.21 -17.29 -21.33
C LEU A 160 4.53 -16.53 -22.49
N ALA A 161 3.99 -15.36 -22.17
CA ALA A 161 3.25 -14.55 -23.16
C ALA A 161 4.18 -13.92 -24.20
N TYR A 162 5.48 -13.77 -23.87
CA TYR A 162 6.54 -13.23 -24.72
C TYR A 162 7.91 -13.66 -24.15
N PRO A 163 9.00 -13.60 -24.95
CA PRO A 163 10.33 -13.91 -24.45
C PRO A 163 10.74 -13.01 -23.27
N PRO A 164 11.36 -13.56 -22.22
CA PRO A 164 11.83 -12.80 -21.07
C PRO A 164 12.69 -11.60 -21.47
N GLY A 165 12.53 -10.49 -20.75
CA GLY A 165 13.26 -9.24 -20.96
C GLY A 165 12.83 -8.41 -22.17
N THR A 166 11.92 -8.90 -23.04
CA THR A 166 11.60 -8.18 -24.28
C THR A 166 10.45 -7.19 -24.17
N ARG A 167 9.62 -7.31 -23.12
CA ARG A 167 8.43 -6.51 -22.94
C ARG A 167 8.07 -6.40 -21.47
N TRP A 168 7.41 -5.32 -21.11
CA TRP A 168 6.78 -5.15 -19.79
C TRP A 168 5.29 -5.52 -19.84
N SER A 169 4.84 -6.26 -18.85
CA SER A 169 3.42 -6.53 -18.60
C SER A 169 3.25 -6.92 -17.15
N TYR A 170 2.45 -6.15 -16.42
CA TYR A 170 2.19 -6.41 -15.00
C TYR A 170 1.66 -7.84 -14.80
N ALA A 171 2.27 -8.59 -13.89
CA ALA A 171 1.97 -10.00 -13.66
C ALA A 171 2.02 -10.36 -12.16
N ASN A 172 0.86 -10.60 -11.55
CA ASN A 172 0.77 -11.04 -10.17
C ASN A 172 1.46 -12.39 -9.95
N LEU A 173 1.35 -13.31 -10.93
CA LEU A 173 1.96 -14.64 -10.85
C LEU A 173 3.49 -14.58 -10.75
N GLY A 174 4.14 -13.53 -11.27
CA GLY A 174 5.57 -13.32 -11.06
C GLY A 174 5.91 -13.10 -9.58
N TYR A 175 5.15 -12.26 -8.89
CA TYR A 175 5.35 -11.99 -7.46
C TYR A 175 4.92 -13.15 -6.56
N LEU A 176 3.87 -13.90 -6.93
CA LEU A 176 3.53 -15.16 -6.30
C LEU A 176 4.73 -16.13 -6.36
N THR A 177 5.35 -16.26 -7.54
CA THR A 177 6.56 -17.11 -7.72
C THR A 177 7.74 -16.63 -6.90
N LEU A 178 7.95 -15.31 -6.74
CA LEU A 178 8.98 -14.76 -5.85
C LEU A 178 8.73 -15.12 -4.38
N GLY A 179 7.48 -15.19 -3.93
CA GLY A 179 7.14 -15.68 -2.59
C GLY A 179 7.55 -17.13 -2.40
N ILE A 180 7.30 -17.99 -3.38
CA ILE A 180 7.72 -19.40 -3.39
C ILE A 180 9.24 -19.51 -3.41
N LEU A 181 9.94 -18.67 -4.18
CA LEU A 181 11.40 -18.58 -4.17
C LEU A 181 11.93 -18.28 -2.75
N ILE A 182 11.36 -17.27 -2.08
CA ILE A 182 11.76 -16.94 -0.71
C ILE A 182 11.62 -18.17 0.19
N HIS A 183 10.50 -18.88 0.08
CA HIS A 183 10.28 -20.11 0.85
C HIS A 183 11.32 -21.18 0.53
N GLN A 184 11.58 -21.48 -0.72
CA GLN A 184 12.53 -22.53 -1.13
C GLN A 184 13.98 -22.21 -0.76
N VAL A 185 14.39 -20.93 -0.84
CA VAL A 185 15.75 -20.50 -0.48
C VAL A 185 15.97 -20.45 1.01
N THR A 186 14.95 -20.07 1.79
CA THR A 186 15.10 -19.83 3.23
C THR A 186 14.56 -20.95 4.11
N GLY A 187 13.72 -21.84 3.58
CA GLY A 187 12.95 -22.83 4.34
C GLY A 187 11.82 -22.21 5.17
N LYS A 188 11.54 -20.91 5.03
CA LYS A 188 10.49 -20.18 5.76
C LYS A 188 9.42 -19.69 4.80
N PHE A 189 8.15 -19.83 5.20
CA PHE A 189 7.07 -19.14 4.50
C PHE A 189 7.39 -17.65 4.35
N TYR A 190 7.13 -17.06 3.16
CA TYR A 190 7.56 -15.69 2.89
C TYR A 190 7.04 -14.67 3.90
N GLY A 191 5.80 -14.85 4.38
CA GLY A 191 5.21 -13.97 5.39
C GLY A 191 5.92 -14.03 6.75
N ASP A 192 6.41 -15.19 7.16
CA ASP A 192 7.23 -15.34 8.36
C ASP A 192 8.59 -14.69 8.17
N PHE A 193 9.18 -14.82 6.98
CA PHE A 193 10.42 -14.11 6.63
C PHE A 193 10.24 -12.60 6.70
N LEU A 194 9.17 -12.04 6.11
CA LEU A 194 8.86 -10.60 6.19
C LEU A 194 8.67 -10.14 7.64
N LYS A 195 7.92 -10.92 8.43
CA LYS A 195 7.69 -10.62 9.84
C LYS A 195 8.99 -10.52 10.62
N GLU A 196 9.85 -11.52 10.50
CA GLU A 196 11.11 -11.60 11.22
C GLU A 196 12.13 -10.52 10.78
N ARG A 197 12.22 -10.30 9.46
CA ARG A 197 13.30 -9.51 8.88
C ARG A 197 12.95 -8.05 8.64
N ILE A 198 11.65 -7.72 8.55
CA ILE A 198 11.18 -6.36 8.25
C ILE A 198 10.24 -5.87 9.34
N PHE A 199 9.11 -6.55 9.56
CA PHE A 199 8.05 -5.97 10.38
C PHE A 199 8.44 -5.82 11.84
N GLN A 200 9.03 -6.86 12.45
CA GLN A 200 9.48 -6.82 13.85
C GLN A 200 10.62 -5.82 14.08
N PRO A 201 11.71 -5.81 13.28
CA PRO A 201 12.79 -4.84 13.45
C PRO A 201 12.34 -3.38 13.31
N LEU A 202 11.34 -3.10 12.47
CA LEU A 202 10.79 -1.76 12.28
C LEU A 202 9.65 -1.41 13.26
N GLY A 203 9.24 -2.35 14.12
CA GLY A 203 8.11 -2.15 15.03
C GLY A 203 6.77 -2.00 14.32
N MET A 204 6.60 -2.57 13.11
CA MET A 204 5.36 -2.60 12.33
C MET A 204 4.39 -3.64 12.92
N SER A 205 3.84 -3.33 14.07
CA SER A 205 3.11 -4.29 14.93
C SER A 205 1.75 -4.72 14.37
N THR A 206 1.16 -3.95 13.48
CA THR A 206 -0.13 -4.27 12.83
C THR A 206 0.07 -5.02 11.52
N THR A 207 1.28 -4.95 10.93
CA THR A 207 1.57 -5.53 9.62
C THR A 207 1.75 -7.04 9.70
N ARG A 208 1.01 -7.76 8.87
CA ARG A 208 1.00 -9.23 8.80
C ARG A 208 0.40 -9.72 7.49
N ILE A 209 0.54 -11.02 7.24
CA ILE A 209 -0.24 -11.70 6.19
C ILE A 209 -1.73 -11.63 6.54
N ILE A 210 -2.57 -11.48 5.53
CA ILE A 210 -4.03 -11.51 5.69
C ILE A 210 -4.44 -12.86 6.31
N SER A 211 -5.23 -12.81 7.37
CA SER A 211 -5.85 -13.97 7.99
C SER A 211 -7.32 -13.66 8.26
N GLU A 212 -8.19 -14.48 7.73
CA GLU A 212 -9.63 -14.39 8.03
C GLU A 212 -10.01 -15.15 9.29
N ALA A 213 -9.17 -16.10 9.71
CA ALA A 213 -9.38 -16.89 10.91
C ALA A 213 -9.02 -16.15 12.21
N ASP A 214 -8.05 -15.24 12.14
CA ASP A 214 -7.58 -14.52 13.32
C ASP A 214 -8.53 -13.39 13.73
N ILE A 215 -8.64 -13.18 15.04
CA ILE A 215 -9.27 -11.98 15.59
C ILE A 215 -8.23 -10.87 15.57
N ILE A 216 -8.41 -9.93 14.65
CA ILE A 216 -7.50 -8.81 14.43
C ILE A 216 -8.18 -7.51 14.87
N PRO A 217 -7.74 -6.90 15.98
CA PRO A 217 -8.29 -5.61 16.41
C PRO A 217 -8.12 -4.53 15.35
N ASN A 218 -9.10 -3.63 15.24
CA ASN A 218 -9.10 -2.48 14.32
C ASN A 218 -9.11 -2.86 12.82
N ARG A 219 -9.47 -4.08 12.46
CA ARG A 219 -9.57 -4.50 11.05
C ARG A 219 -10.78 -3.86 10.38
N ALA A 220 -10.57 -3.15 9.27
CA ALA A 220 -11.64 -2.63 8.43
C ALA A 220 -12.37 -3.75 7.66
N THR A 221 -13.64 -3.53 7.34
CA THR A 221 -14.42 -4.32 6.38
C THR A 221 -14.29 -3.68 5.01
N GLY A 222 -14.08 -4.48 3.97
CA GLY A 222 -14.02 -4.02 2.59
C GLY A 222 -15.40 -3.97 1.93
N TYR A 223 -15.58 -3.03 0.99
CA TYR A 223 -16.85 -2.80 0.31
C TYR A 223 -16.67 -2.64 -1.20
N ARG A 224 -17.76 -2.84 -1.92
CA ARG A 224 -17.86 -2.60 -3.36
C ARG A 224 -19.21 -1.98 -3.72
N LEU A 225 -19.26 -1.29 -4.85
CA LEU A 225 -20.51 -0.76 -5.40
C LEU A 225 -21.05 -1.72 -6.46
N VAL A 226 -22.30 -2.17 -6.27
CA VAL A 226 -23.02 -2.99 -7.23
C VAL A 226 -24.26 -2.23 -7.62
N GLN A 227 -24.34 -1.77 -8.86
CA GLN A 227 -25.44 -0.93 -9.35
C GLN A 227 -25.70 0.30 -8.45
N GLY A 228 -24.62 0.96 -8.00
CA GLY A 228 -24.67 2.13 -7.11
C GLY A 228 -24.99 1.83 -5.65
N GLN A 229 -25.19 0.57 -5.28
CA GLN A 229 -25.45 0.16 -3.90
C GLN A 229 -24.19 -0.38 -3.25
N LEU A 230 -23.91 0.06 -2.02
CA LEU A 230 -22.81 -0.48 -1.22
C LEU A 230 -23.12 -1.93 -0.83
N LYS A 231 -22.16 -2.82 -1.07
CA LYS A 231 -22.18 -4.24 -0.72
C LYS A 231 -20.87 -4.61 -0.03
N ASN A 232 -20.91 -5.65 0.80
CA ASN A 232 -19.68 -6.24 1.35
C ASN A 232 -18.78 -6.75 0.25
N GLN A 233 -17.47 -6.83 0.54
CA GLN A 233 -16.47 -7.41 -0.35
C GLN A 233 -16.86 -8.84 -0.78
N GLU A 234 -16.35 -9.30 -1.90
CA GLU A 234 -16.49 -10.70 -2.28
C GLU A 234 -15.61 -11.59 -1.40
N TRP A 235 -16.08 -12.79 -1.13
CA TRP A 235 -15.30 -13.79 -0.44
C TRP A 235 -14.29 -14.44 -1.41
N VAL A 236 -13.06 -14.52 -0.95
CA VAL A 236 -11.95 -15.20 -1.62
C VAL A 236 -11.42 -16.25 -0.67
N SER A 237 -10.92 -17.38 -1.19
CA SER A 237 -10.34 -18.45 -0.36
C SER A 237 -9.21 -17.90 0.53
N PRO A 238 -9.18 -18.26 1.82
CA PRO A 238 -8.11 -17.87 2.74
C PRO A 238 -6.70 -18.16 2.23
N THR A 239 -6.52 -19.22 1.44
CA THR A 239 -5.21 -19.59 0.88
C THR A 239 -4.69 -18.57 -0.14
N LEU A 240 -5.58 -17.86 -0.85
CA LEU A 240 -5.22 -16.79 -1.77
C LEU A 240 -4.92 -15.47 -1.05
N ASN A 241 -5.28 -15.37 0.22
CA ASN A 241 -4.92 -14.26 1.10
C ASN A 241 -3.50 -14.39 1.69
N THR A 242 -2.74 -15.38 1.25
CA THR A 242 -1.37 -15.64 1.74
C THR A 242 -0.31 -15.52 0.63
N THR A 243 -0.67 -15.00 -0.55
CA THR A 243 0.24 -14.91 -1.70
C THR A 243 1.09 -13.63 -1.67
N ALA A 244 2.31 -13.72 -2.20
CA ALA A 244 3.30 -12.64 -2.08
C ALA A 244 3.10 -11.48 -3.07
N ASP A 245 2.06 -11.53 -3.88
CA ASP A 245 1.69 -10.48 -4.84
C ASP A 245 0.90 -9.32 -4.22
N GLY A 246 0.51 -9.42 -2.91
CA GLY A 246 -0.16 -8.30 -2.25
C GLY A 246 -1.05 -8.66 -1.06
N ALA A 247 -0.85 -9.82 -0.43
CA ALA A 247 -1.73 -10.32 0.64
C ALA A 247 -1.27 -9.91 2.05
N LEU A 248 -1.13 -8.60 2.31
CA LEU A 248 -0.77 -8.08 3.63
C LEU A 248 -1.90 -7.25 4.24
N TYR A 249 -1.92 -7.20 5.58
CA TYR A 249 -2.58 -6.17 6.36
C TYR A 249 -1.56 -5.17 6.86
N PHE A 250 -1.92 -3.87 6.88
CA PHE A 250 -1.19 -2.84 7.59
C PHE A 250 -2.05 -1.61 7.92
N SER A 251 -1.59 -0.79 8.86
CA SER A 251 -2.11 0.54 9.13
C SER A 251 -1.24 1.61 8.46
N VAL A 252 -1.75 2.83 8.31
CA VAL A 252 -0.93 3.96 7.81
C VAL A 252 0.23 4.28 8.76
N LEU A 253 0.08 3.99 10.07
CA LEU A 253 1.16 4.19 11.06
C LEU A 253 2.33 3.23 10.84
N ASP A 254 2.07 1.99 10.44
CA ASP A 254 3.15 1.06 10.10
C ASP A 254 3.83 1.44 8.78
N LEU A 255 3.08 1.98 7.79
CA LEU A 255 3.71 2.50 6.58
C LEU A 255 4.54 3.77 6.85
N ALA A 256 4.22 4.56 7.88
CA ALA A 256 5.10 5.66 8.30
C ALA A 256 6.46 5.16 8.79
N LYS A 257 6.48 4.05 9.55
CA LYS A 257 7.73 3.41 10.00
C LYS A 257 8.50 2.83 8.82
N TRP A 258 7.80 2.21 7.88
CA TRP A 258 8.37 1.72 6.63
C TRP A 258 9.01 2.84 5.82
N ASP A 259 8.27 3.92 5.57
CA ASP A 259 8.78 5.09 4.85
C ASP A 259 10.02 5.68 5.52
N ALA A 260 10.01 5.84 6.84
CA ALA A 260 11.16 6.32 7.60
C ALA A 260 12.39 5.42 7.43
N ALA A 261 12.20 4.09 7.45
CA ALA A 261 13.30 3.12 7.28
C ALA A 261 13.92 3.20 5.88
N LEU A 262 13.14 3.53 4.85
CA LEU A 262 13.62 3.67 3.47
C LEU A 262 14.54 4.89 3.23
N TYR A 263 14.66 5.80 4.19
CA TYR A 263 15.68 6.87 4.18
C TYR A 263 17.00 6.46 4.83
N THR A 264 17.06 5.24 5.35
CA THR A 264 18.22 4.66 6.05
C THR A 264 18.69 3.38 5.38
N GLU A 265 19.76 2.76 5.92
CA GLU A 265 20.21 1.43 5.51
C GLU A 265 19.78 0.33 6.50
N GLN A 266 18.74 0.58 7.29
CA GLN A 266 18.25 -0.39 8.29
C GLN A 266 17.68 -1.66 7.65
N VAL A 267 17.11 -1.54 6.46
CA VAL A 267 16.44 -2.65 5.74
C VAL A 267 17.32 -3.19 4.62
N LEU A 268 17.86 -2.32 3.79
CA LEU A 268 18.73 -2.62 2.66
C LEU A 268 19.80 -1.53 2.54
N LYS A 269 20.92 -1.86 1.94
CA LYS A 269 21.96 -0.89 1.57
C LYS A 269 21.42 0.10 0.55
N ARG A 270 21.96 1.32 0.55
CA ARG A 270 21.56 2.37 -0.37
C ARG A 270 21.61 1.92 -1.83
N ALA A 271 22.65 1.20 -2.23
CA ALA A 271 22.79 0.69 -3.59
C ALA A 271 21.65 -0.25 -4.02
N SER A 272 21.14 -1.07 -3.09
CA SER A 272 19.99 -1.95 -3.35
C SER A 272 18.69 -1.17 -3.46
N LEU A 273 18.49 -0.16 -2.61
CA LEU A 273 17.33 0.74 -2.70
C LEU A 273 17.34 1.53 -4.01
N ASP A 274 18.49 2.08 -4.43
CA ASP A 274 18.64 2.80 -5.69
C ASP A 274 18.33 1.91 -6.89
N GLN A 275 18.70 0.62 -6.82
CA GLN A 275 18.36 -0.36 -7.85
C GLN A 275 16.86 -0.65 -7.89
N MET A 276 16.21 -0.80 -6.73
CA MET A 276 14.76 -0.98 -6.66
C MET A 276 13.99 0.22 -7.21
N TRP A 277 14.52 1.43 -7.03
CA TRP A 277 13.93 2.71 -7.46
C TRP A 277 14.43 3.21 -8.80
N SER A 278 14.97 2.32 -9.61
CA SER A 278 15.41 2.60 -10.99
C SER A 278 14.53 1.83 -11.97
N VAL A 279 14.13 2.51 -13.05
CA VAL A 279 13.36 1.83 -14.12
C VAL A 279 14.22 0.75 -14.76
N THR A 280 13.76 -0.50 -14.73
CA THR A 280 14.48 -1.62 -15.31
C THR A 280 14.47 -1.53 -16.83
N LYS A 281 15.61 -1.79 -17.43
CA LYS A 281 15.76 -1.83 -18.89
C LYS A 281 15.35 -3.19 -19.45
N LEU A 282 14.76 -3.16 -20.64
CA LEU A 282 14.52 -4.32 -21.45
C LEU A 282 15.81 -4.83 -22.11
N SER A 283 15.79 -6.01 -22.72
CA SER A 283 16.93 -6.63 -23.41
C SER A 283 17.49 -5.81 -24.59
N ASN A 284 16.68 -4.90 -25.15
CA ASN A 284 17.10 -3.94 -26.17
C ASN A 284 17.77 -2.66 -25.62
N GLY A 285 17.89 -2.55 -24.29
CA GLY A 285 18.46 -1.40 -23.58
C GLY A 285 17.47 -0.27 -23.28
N GLU A 286 16.25 -0.31 -23.79
CA GLU A 286 15.23 0.70 -23.54
C GLU A 286 14.60 0.53 -22.15
N PRO A 287 14.13 1.60 -21.50
CA PRO A 287 13.38 1.49 -20.28
C PRO A 287 12.07 0.72 -20.52
N ASN A 288 11.63 -0.06 -19.54
CA ASN A 288 10.35 -0.73 -19.64
C ASN A 288 9.18 0.28 -19.64
N SER A 289 8.12 -0.03 -20.41
CA SER A 289 7.00 0.89 -20.64
C SER A 289 6.11 1.13 -19.41
N GLY A 290 6.25 0.32 -18.35
CA GLY A 290 5.55 0.53 -17.09
C GLY A 290 6.30 1.45 -16.13
N HIS A 291 7.48 1.94 -16.53
CA HIS A 291 8.37 2.71 -15.68
C HIS A 291 8.58 2.04 -14.31
N TYR A 292 8.74 0.71 -14.33
CA TYR A 292 8.73 -0.12 -13.13
C TYR A 292 10.15 -0.54 -12.73
N GLY A 293 10.43 -0.42 -11.43
CA GLY A 293 11.61 -0.94 -10.78
C GLY A 293 11.35 -2.31 -10.14
N PHE A 294 11.73 -2.49 -8.87
CA PHE A 294 11.44 -3.71 -8.12
C PHE A 294 10.40 -3.44 -7.04
N GLY A 295 9.13 -3.70 -7.35
CA GLY A 295 7.98 -3.45 -6.47
C GLY A 295 7.55 -1.98 -6.40
N TRP A 296 8.02 -1.13 -7.31
CA TRP A 296 7.76 0.28 -7.35
C TRP A 296 7.57 0.80 -8.77
N GLU A 297 6.60 1.66 -8.95
CA GLU A 297 6.43 2.53 -10.11
C GLU A 297 7.30 3.78 -9.93
N ILE A 298 8.00 4.21 -10.98
CA ILE A 298 8.91 5.36 -10.94
C ILE A 298 8.44 6.36 -12.00
N GLU A 299 7.95 7.50 -11.58
CA GLU A 299 7.34 8.48 -12.45
C GLU A 299 7.90 9.88 -12.20
N THR A 300 7.62 10.78 -13.14
CA THR A 300 7.76 12.22 -12.96
C THR A 300 6.36 12.82 -13.06
N ARG A 301 5.87 13.45 -11.98
CA ARG A 301 4.55 14.11 -11.91
C ARG A 301 4.76 15.58 -11.59
N ASP A 302 4.27 16.47 -12.44
CA ASP A 302 4.43 17.95 -12.28
C ASP A 302 5.88 18.40 -12.01
N GLY A 303 6.87 17.68 -12.57
CA GLY A 303 8.31 17.94 -12.37
C GLY A 303 8.92 17.24 -11.15
N TYR A 304 8.14 16.62 -10.29
CA TYR A 304 8.60 15.90 -9.10
C TYR A 304 8.89 14.42 -9.43
N ARG A 305 10.00 13.90 -8.94
CA ARG A 305 10.29 12.46 -8.99
C ARG A 305 9.45 11.73 -7.94
N VAL A 306 8.58 10.85 -8.39
CA VAL A 306 7.67 10.07 -7.55
C VAL A 306 7.98 8.60 -7.64
N ILE A 307 8.11 7.94 -6.49
CA ILE A 307 8.23 6.49 -6.36
C ILE A 307 6.99 6.03 -5.60
N GLY A 308 6.16 5.23 -6.23
CA GLY A 308 4.87 4.87 -5.65
C GLY A 308 4.41 3.47 -6.04
N HIS A 309 3.28 3.07 -5.51
CA HIS A 309 2.54 1.90 -5.96
C HIS A 309 1.08 1.97 -5.50
N GLY A 310 0.19 1.58 -6.38
CA GLY A 310 -1.22 1.35 -6.06
C GLY A 310 -1.50 -0.08 -5.62
N GLY A 311 -2.59 -0.31 -4.91
CA GLY A 311 -3.04 -1.64 -4.51
C GLY A 311 -4.54 -1.82 -4.60
N SER A 312 -4.97 -3.03 -4.94
CA SER A 312 -6.38 -3.42 -4.99
C SER A 312 -6.53 -4.87 -4.52
N TRP A 313 -7.42 -5.11 -3.58
CA TRP A 313 -7.79 -6.44 -3.13
C TRP A 313 -9.10 -6.41 -2.34
N GLN A 314 -10.02 -7.34 -2.60
CA GLN A 314 -11.22 -7.66 -1.79
C GLN A 314 -11.94 -6.44 -1.17
N GLY A 315 -12.32 -5.45 -1.96
CA GLY A 315 -13.05 -4.29 -1.43
C GLY A 315 -12.16 -3.18 -0.87
N PHE A 316 -10.84 -3.24 -1.12
CA PHE A 316 -9.88 -2.22 -0.70
C PHE A 316 -9.13 -1.62 -1.87
N ARG A 317 -8.80 -0.34 -1.74
CA ARG A 317 -7.85 0.40 -2.57
C ARG A 317 -6.83 1.07 -1.68
N THR A 318 -5.58 1.00 -2.08
CA THR A 318 -4.47 1.60 -1.36
C THR A 318 -3.55 2.32 -2.33
N HIS A 319 -2.84 3.31 -1.85
CA HIS A 319 -1.81 3.97 -2.62
C HIS A 319 -0.76 4.58 -1.70
N ILE A 320 0.50 4.51 -2.13
CA ILE A 320 1.63 5.23 -1.55
C ILE A 320 2.34 6.01 -2.64
N SER A 321 2.57 7.31 -2.45
CA SER A 321 3.38 8.16 -3.31
C SER A 321 4.48 8.80 -2.47
N ARG A 322 5.75 8.58 -2.86
CA ARG A 322 6.93 9.15 -2.23
C ARG A 322 7.57 10.15 -3.18
N TYR A 323 7.52 11.41 -2.85
CA TYR A 323 8.19 12.54 -3.51
C TYR A 323 9.59 12.62 -2.90
N VAL A 324 10.50 11.85 -3.49
CA VAL A 324 11.75 11.48 -2.81
C VAL A 324 12.72 12.63 -2.64
N ASP A 325 12.74 13.58 -3.58
CA ASP A 325 13.62 14.76 -3.53
C ASP A 325 13.11 15.79 -2.49
N ASP A 326 11.78 15.86 -2.29
CA ASP A 326 11.11 16.71 -1.29
C ASP A 326 10.91 15.98 0.05
N LYS A 327 11.29 14.72 0.11
CA LYS A 327 11.12 13.82 1.28
C LYS A 327 9.68 13.82 1.81
N LEU A 328 8.70 14.00 0.93
CA LEU A 328 7.28 13.96 1.23
C LEU A 328 6.70 12.60 0.83
N THR A 329 5.95 11.98 1.72
CA THR A 329 5.22 10.74 1.45
C THR A 329 3.75 10.91 1.79
N VAL A 330 2.89 10.53 0.87
CA VAL A 330 1.44 10.50 1.10
C VAL A 330 0.94 9.07 0.89
N VAL A 331 0.13 8.59 1.84
CA VAL A 331 -0.51 7.27 1.79
C VAL A 331 -2.01 7.42 1.99
N VAL A 332 -2.78 6.79 1.13
CA VAL A 332 -4.24 6.71 1.25
C VAL A 332 -4.69 5.27 1.20
N PHE A 333 -5.47 4.83 2.18
CA PHE A 333 -6.18 3.57 2.20
C PHE A 333 -7.68 3.83 2.21
N ALA A 334 -8.42 3.12 1.37
CA ALA A 334 -9.87 3.16 1.33
C ALA A 334 -10.44 1.75 1.39
N ASN A 335 -11.55 1.57 2.10
CA ASN A 335 -12.27 0.31 2.15
C ASN A 335 -13.38 0.24 1.09
N LEU A 336 -13.10 0.74 -0.09
CA LEU A 336 -13.95 0.64 -1.28
C LEU A 336 -13.11 0.20 -2.49
N GLU A 337 -13.55 -0.85 -3.18
CA GLU A 337 -12.85 -1.44 -4.33
C GLU A 337 -12.65 -0.48 -5.51
N SER A 338 -13.56 0.48 -5.71
CA SER A 338 -13.52 1.44 -6.82
C SER A 338 -12.88 2.78 -6.47
N ALA A 339 -12.37 2.98 -5.25
CA ALA A 339 -11.79 4.25 -4.82
C ALA A 339 -10.55 4.63 -5.63
N GLU A 340 -10.45 5.90 -6.03
CA GLU A 340 -9.32 6.43 -6.82
C GLU A 340 -8.20 6.95 -5.89
N THR A 341 -7.62 6.07 -5.07
CA THR A 341 -6.64 6.42 -4.03
C THR A 341 -5.37 7.10 -4.58
N GLY A 342 -4.95 6.78 -5.81
CA GLY A 342 -3.82 7.46 -6.47
C GLY A 342 -4.10 8.95 -6.68
N ARG A 343 -5.28 9.29 -7.21
CA ARG A 343 -5.71 10.69 -7.40
C ARG A 343 -5.81 11.44 -6.07
N LEU A 344 -6.28 10.76 -5.02
CA LEU A 344 -6.34 11.35 -3.67
C LEU A 344 -4.94 11.65 -3.13
N THR A 345 -3.98 10.73 -3.27
CA THR A 345 -2.60 10.95 -2.82
C THR A 345 -1.94 12.11 -3.56
N ASP A 346 -2.13 12.20 -4.89
CA ASP A 346 -1.52 13.25 -5.71
C ASP A 346 -2.05 14.63 -5.35
N HIS A 347 -3.36 14.77 -5.16
CA HIS A 347 -3.95 16.04 -4.78
C HIS A 347 -3.53 16.49 -3.38
N VAL A 348 -3.53 15.58 -2.41
CA VAL A 348 -3.03 15.88 -1.06
C VAL A 348 -1.55 16.24 -1.10
N ALA A 349 -0.72 15.51 -1.85
CA ALA A 349 0.70 15.83 -1.97
C ALA A 349 0.92 17.24 -2.51
N LYS A 350 0.17 17.64 -3.54
CA LYS A 350 0.24 18.98 -4.11
C LYS A 350 -0.04 20.08 -3.07
N MET A 351 -1.05 19.90 -2.21
CA MET A 351 -1.34 20.86 -1.13
C MET A 351 -0.15 21.07 -0.18
N TYR A 352 0.67 20.01 0.03
CA TYR A 352 1.85 20.10 0.88
C TYR A 352 3.10 20.58 0.14
N LEU A 353 3.21 20.36 -1.17
CA LEU A 353 4.32 20.85 -1.99
C LEU A 353 4.18 22.33 -2.28
N ASP A 354 2.97 22.80 -2.60
CA ASP A 354 2.68 24.21 -2.92
C ASP A 354 2.74 25.14 -1.67
N ALA A 355 2.71 24.56 -0.46
CA ALA A 355 2.77 25.34 0.80
C ALA A 355 4.20 25.73 1.21
N HIS A 356 5.20 25.40 0.40
CA HIS A 356 6.63 25.70 0.60
C HIS A 356 7.24 26.35 -0.62
#